data_7ed8f2a8e928cfe774c17919dcfa25e1
#
_entry.id   7ed8f2a8e928cfe774c17919dcfa25e1
#
_cell.length_a   1.000
_cell.length_b   1.000
_cell.length_c   1.000
_cell.angle_alpha   90.00
_cell.angle_beta   90.00
_cell.angle_gamma   90.00
#
_symmetry.space_group_name_H-M   'P 1'
#
loop_
_entity.id
_entity.type
_entity.pdbx_description
1 polymer ?
#
loop_
_entity_poly.entity_id
_entity_poly.type
_entity_poly.pdbx_seq_one_letter_code
_entity_poly.pdbx_strand_id
1 'polypeptide(L)'
;RTIRVVKKGIVFEAECSLIKPEFQKLLENAVSIVKHIGVSRTRGLGLVNMELIALDSRENIEKEHVFVKKEALKEQNQLHYTIYLKSPVICKSEQGNHAETKDYIAGNKVLGLIAGALGSASYQEMMSKEDVIVTNAYICMDGERCIPGRISLQKEKDQPYNEKGELMLEDMLYGPDVQDRQMAPAGIDYLDKKNRVAAVDTQISYHHQRPQDKSIGHATGNTEDGSSFYQLCSISAGQTFGGYIYANRQNAERILEAVKKLGDIRMGYGRSSEFGAVDFQIDSVQKVEEKEKRIK
;
A
#
# COMPACT_ATOMS: atom_id res chain seq x y z
N ARG A 1 5.70 -23.61 28.53
CA ARG A 1 5.29 -22.67 27.45
C ARG A 1 5.86 -21.31 27.75
N THR A 2 6.67 -20.77 26.85
CA THR A 2 7.24 -19.42 26.98
C THR A 2 6.28 -18.43 26.29
N ILE A 3 5.90 -17.36 26.98
CA ILE A 3 5.07 -16.28 26.42
C ILE A 3 5.96 -15.04 26.30
N ARG A 4 6.03 -14.45 25.13
CA ARG A 4 6.65 -13.13 24.93
C ARG A 4 5.68 -12.06 25.37
N VAL A 5 6.15 -11.12 26.16
CA VAL A 5 5.35 -9.99 26.65
C VAL A 5 6.08 -8.68 26.39
N VAL A 6 5.30 -7.61 26.22
CA VAL A 6 5.83 -6.24 26.16
C VAL A 6 6.34 -5.88 27.54
N LYS A 7 7.52 -5.27 27.63
CA LYS A 7 8.12 -4.87 28.92
C LYS A 7 7.28 -3.77 29.59
N LYS A 8 7.24 -3.81 30.91
CA LYS A 8 6.63 -2.72 31.70
C LYS A 8 7.34 -1.40 31.44
N GLY A 9 6.57 -0.31 31.40
CA GLY A 9 7.08 1.06 31.26
C GLY A 9 7.17 1.56 29.83
N ILE A 10 6.73 0.76 28.84
CA ILE A 10 6.61 1.22 27.45
C ILE A 10 5.29 2.00 27.31
N VAL A 11 5.37 3.14 26.63
CA VAL A 11 4.22 3.98 26.26
C VAL A 11 3.88 3.72 24.80
N PHE A 12 2.60 3.56 24.51
CA PHE A 12 2.04 3.50 23.16
C PHE A 12 1.11 4.69 22.96
N GLU A 13 1.21 5.31 21.81
CA GLU A 13 0.32 6.38 21.39
C GLU A 13 -0.53 5.91 20.21
N ALA A 14 -1.80 6.28 20.21
CA ALA A 14 -2.71 6.05 19.10
C ALA A 14 -3.60 7.28 18.92
N GLU A 15 -3.76 7.69 17.67
CA GLU A 15 -4.66 8.78 17.32
C GLU A 15 -6.04 8.22 16.98
N CYS A 16 -7.07 8.86 17.47
CA CYS A 16 -8.44 8.57 17.07
C CYS A 16 -9.16 9.86 16.70
N SER A 17 -9.98 9.81 15.65
CA SER A 17 -10.85 10.91 15.26
C SER A 17 -12.28 10.61 15.63
N LEU A 18 -12.94 11.57 16.25
CA LEU A 18 -14.33 11.44 16.62
C LEU A 18 -15.22 12.08 15.54
N ILE A 19 -15.93 11.24 14.78
CA ILE A 19 -16.79 11.70 13.68
C ILE A 19 -17.97 12.53 14.21
N LYS A 20 -18.50 12.17 15.39
CA LYS A 20 -19.63 12.86 16.03
C LYS A 20 -19.23 13.34 17.42
N PRO A 21 -19.19 14.66 17.65
CA PRO A 21 -18.80 15.24 18.94
C PRO A 21 -19.63 14.75 20.13
N GLU A 22 -20.89 14.37 19.90
CA GLU A 22 -21.80 13.85 20.92
C GLU A 22 -21.27 12.59 21.63
N PHE A 23 -20.38 11.85 20.99
CA PHE A 23 -19.78 10.64 21.55
C PHE A 23 -18.49 10.89 22.36
N GLN A 24 -18.05 12.13 22.51
CA GLN A 24 -16.83 12.44 23.27
C GLN A 24 -16.90 11.90 24.70
N LYS A 25 -17.97 12.18 25.43
CA LYS A 25 -18.14 11.70 26.80
C LYS A 25 -18.19 10.17 26.92
N LEU A 26 -18.75 9.51 25.91
CA LEU A 26 -18.74 8.05 25.83
C LEU A 26 -17.33 7.50 25.64
N LEU A 27 -16.53 8.13 24.79
CA LEU A 27 -15.14 7.77 24.56
C LEU A 27 -14.29 7.97 25.83
N GLU A 28 -14.42 9.09 26.50
CA GLU A 28 -13.73 9.39 27.77
C GLU A 28 -14.05 8.33 28.82
N ASN A 29 -15.33 7.99 28.99
CA ASN A 29 -15.77 6.94 29.91
C ASN A 29 -15.19 5.57 29.49
N ALA A 30 -15.22 5.22 28.21
CA ALA A 30 -14.70 3.96 27.73
C ALA A 30 -13.19 3.82 28.01
N VAL A 31 -12.41 4.86 27.75
CA VAL A 31 -10.97 4.90 28.05
C VAL A 31 -10.68 4.73 29.53
N SER A 32 -11.44 5.41 30.40
CA SER A 32 -11.25 5.35 31.85
C SER A 32 -11.52 3.97 32.48
N ILE A 33 -12.32 3.15 31.82
CA ILE A 33 -12.70 1.79 32.30
C ILE A 33 -11.63 0.76 31.90
N VAL A 34 -10.85 1.00 30.88
CA VAL A 34 -9.85 0.04 30.39
C VAL A 34 -8.67 -0.02 31.37
N LYS A 35 -8.58 -1.10 32.13
CA LYS A 35 -7.47 -1.34 33.06
C LYS A 35 -6.47 -2.38 32.57
N HIS A 36 -6.87 -3.24 31.63
CA HIS A 36 -6.04 -4.33 31.13
C HIS A 36 -6.24 -4.52 29.64
N ILE A 37 -5.14 -4.70 28.91
CA ILE A 37 -5.11 -5.02 27.48
C ILE A 37 -4.37 -6.34 27.27
N GLY A 38 -4.79 -7.11 26.24
CA GLY A 38 -4.13 -8.34 25.82
C GLY A 38 -4.70 -9.60 26.48
N VAL A 39 -3.89 -10.68 26.45
CA VAL A 39 -4.26 -11.99 26.96
C VAL A 39 -3.81 -12.18 28.41
N SER A 40 -4.42 -13.16 29.11
CA SER A 40 -4.08 -13.51 30.51
C SER A 40 -4.24 -12.37 31.52
N ARG A 41 -5.18 -11.50 31.29
CA ARG A 41 -5.49 -10.32 32.14
C ARG A 41 -5.75 -10.68 33.59
N THR A 42 -6.43 -11.80 33.82
CA THR A 42 -6.73 -12.34 35.18
C THR A 42 -5.49 -12.91 35.88
N ARG A 43 -4.37 -13.07 35.18
CA ARG A 43 -3.09 -13.55 35.73
C ARG A 43 -2.08 -12.42 35.95
N GLY A 44 -2.57 -11.17 36.04
CA GLY A 44 -1.74 -9.99 36.31
C GLY A 44 -0.99 -9.42 35.12
N LEU A 45 -1.25 -9.91 33.90
CA LEU A 45 -0.66 -9.35 32.68
C LEU A 45 -1.54 -8.24 32.11
N GLY A 46 -0.91 -7.35 31.37
CA GLY A 46 -1.57 -6.33 30.56
C GLY A 46 -2.17 -5.16 31.33
N LEU A 47 -1.77 -4.92 32.57
CA LEU A 47 -2.19 -3.71 33.31
C LEU A 47 -1.68 -2.47 32.54
N VAL A 48 -2.59 -1.56 32.23
CA VAL A 48 -2.32 -0.31 31.51
C VAL A 48 -2.98 0.87 32.21
N ASN A 49 -2.38 2.03 32.07
CA ASN A 49 -3.02 3.31 32.28
C ASN A 49 -3.29 3.93 30.91
N MET A 50 -4.54 4.29 30.63
CA MET A 50 -4.94 4.95 29.39
C MET A 50 -5.41 6.35 29.71
N GLU A 51 -4.87 7.31 28.97
CA GLU A 51 -5.23 8.72 29.06
C GLU A 51 -5.67 9.19 27.68
N LEU A 52 -6.77 9.94 27.63
CA LEU A 52 -7.23 10.60 26.43
C LEU A 52 -6.71 12.04 26.47
N ILE A 53 -5.83 12.38 25.57
CA ILE A 53 -5.31 13.73 25.42
C ILE A 53 -6.05 14.36 24.24
N ALA A 54 -6.83 15.41 24.52
CA ALA A 54 -7.39 16.21 23.44
C ALA A 54 -6.22 16.86 22.69
N LEU A 55 -6.00 16.44 21.45
CA LEU A 55 -5.17 17.20 20.55
C LEU A 55 -6.02 18.42 20.16
N ASP A 56 -5.55 19.62 20.51
CA ASP A 56 -6.10 20.82 19.90
C ASP A 56 -6.19 20.57 18.41
N SER A 57 -7.36 20.89 17.83
CA SER A 57 -7.60 20.67 16.42
C SER A 57 -6.33 21.11 15.70
N ARG A 58 -5.51 20.11 15.30
CA ARG A 58 -4.39 20.41 14.40
C ARG A 58 -5.07 21.23 13.35
N GLU A 59 -4.66 22.49 13.22
CA GLU A 59 -4.99 23.24 12.02
C GLU A 59 -4.93 22.19 10.94
N ASN A 60 -6.05 21.99 10.22
CA ASN A 60 -6.06 21.10 9.08
C ASN A 60 -4.93 21.63 8.21
N ILE A 61 -3.73 21.15 8.47
CA ILE A 61 -2.63 21.29 7.53
C ILE A 61 -3.18 20.49 6.39
N GLU A 62 -3.83 21.19 5.45
CA GLU A 62 -4.31 20.60 4.21
C GLU A 62 -3.10 19.88 3.68
N LYS A 63 -3.11 18.55 3.82
CA LYS A 63 -2.01 17.74 3.32
C LYS A 63 -1.96 18.05 1.85
N GLU A 64 -0.87 18.65 1.42
CA GLU A 64 -0.71 19.00 0.03
C GLU A 64 -0.54 17.69 -0.76
N HIS A 65 -1.61 17.23 -1.38
CA HIS A 65 -1.63 16.00 -2.18
C HIS A 65 -1.20 16.24 -3.63
N VAL A 66 -1.04 17.49 -4.02
CA VAL A 66 -0.77 17.88 -5.41
C VAL A 66 0.31 18.93 -5.47
N PHE A 67 1.46 18.57 -6.01
CA PHE A 67 2.62 19.46 -6.23
C PHE A 67 2.69 19.99 -7.65
N VAL A 68 1.75 19.60 -8.51
CA VAL A 68 1.68 19.99 -9.92
C VAL A 68 0.85 21.27 -10.06
N LYS A 69 1.40 22.28 -10.73
CA LYS A 69 0.68 23.49 -11.10
C LYS A 69 -0.14 23.25 -12.38
N LYS A 70 -1.37 23.81 -12.46
CA LYS A 70 -2.26 23.68 -13.63
C LYS A 70 -1.63 24.20 -14.92
N GLU A 71 -0.80 25.24 -14.82
CA GLU A 71 -0.10 25.87 -15.95
C GLU A 71 0.90 24.91 -16.62
N ALA A 72 1.37 23.91 -15.89
CA ALA A 72 2.29 22.89 -16.42
C ALA A 72 1.60 21.85 -17.30
N LEU A 73 0.26 21.77 -17.26
CA LEU A 73 -0.50 20.78 -18.03
C LEU A 73 -0.50 21.11 -19.52
N LYS A 74 -0.34 20.05 -20.31
CA LYS A 74 -0.36 20.04 -21.79
C LYS A 74 -1.62 19.32 -22.28
N GLU A 75 -1.75 19.15 -23.61
CA GLU A 75 -2.88 18.40 -24.18
C GLU A 75 -2.91 16.95 -23.73
N GLN A 76 -1.74 16.31 -23.71
CA GLN A 76 -1.58 14.96 -23.15
C GLN A 76 -0.54 14.97 -22.01
N ASN A 77 -0.90 14.39 -20.89
CA ASN A 77 -0.11 14.46 -19.67
C ASN A 77 0.13 13.07 -19.10
N GLN A 78 1.34 12.89 -18.59
CA GLN A 78 1.72 11.81 -17.71
C GLN A 78 1.96 12.40 -16.31
N LEU A 79 1.02 12.18 -15.42
CA LEU A 79 1.12 12.58 -14.02
C LEU A 79 1.83 11.46 -13.26
N HIS A 80 2.90 11.77 -12.55
CA HIS A 80 3.55 10.84 -11.64
C HIS A 80 2.87 10.93 -10.27
N TYR A 81 2.46 9.78 -9.73
CA TYR A 81 1.90 9.71 -8.39
C TYR A 81 2.74 8.78 -7.51
N THR A 82 2.78 9.08 -6.23
CA THR A 82 3.39 8.25 -5.20
C THR A 82 2.39 7.91 -4.10
N ILE A 83 2.60 6.75 -3.49
CA ILE A 83 1.80 6.20 -2.40
C ILE A 83 2.76 5.75 -1.31
N TYR A 84 2.76 6.45 -0.18
CA TYR A 84 3.50 6.03 1.00
C TYR A 84 2.57 5.25 1.94
N LEU A 85 3.01 4.08 2.37
CA LEU A 85 2.23 3.19 3.24
C LEU A 85 2.44 3.55 4.71
N LYS A 86 1.47 4.20 5.35
CA LYS A 86 1.48 4.50 6.80
C LYS A 86 1.12 3.28 7.63
N SER A 87 0.31 2.40 7.11
CA SER A 87 -0.03 1.11 7.70
C SER A 87 0.07 0.00 6.66
N PRO A 88 0.10 -1.28 7.06
CA PRO A 88 0.16 -2.38 6.11
C PRO A 88 -1.02 -2.36 5.14
N VAL A 89 -0.79 -2.72 3.88
CA VAL A 89 -1.80 -2.71 2.82
C VAL A 89 -2.00 -4.11 2.26
N ILE A 90 -3.26 -4.53 2.15
CA ILE A 90 -3.61 -5.82 1.54
C ILE A 90 -4.13 -5.60 0.13
N CYS A 91 -3.35 -6.04 -0.84
CA CYS A 91 -3.71 -6.05 -2.25
C CYS A 91 -4.09 -7.46 -2.68
N LYS A 92 -5.33 -7.89 -2.39
CA LYS A 92 -5.77 -9.27 -2.72
C LYS A 92 -5.48 -9.63 -4.17
N SER A 93 -4.97 -10.84 -4.37
CA SER A 93 -4.92 -11.50 -5.67
C SER A 93 -6.33 -11.99 -6.03
N GLU A 94 -6.70 -11.90 -7.31
CA GLU A 94 -8.00 -12.37 -7.79
C GLU A 94 -8.07 -13.90 -7.88
N GLN A 95 -6.94 -14.59 -7.87
CA GLN A 95 -6.82 -16.03 -8.10
C GLN A 95 -6.24 -16.83 -6.93
N GLY A 96 -6.11 -16.25 -5.77
CA GLY A 96 -5.42 -16.91 -4.66
C GLY A 96 -6.27 -17.18 -3.43
N ASN A 97 -5.82 -18.09 -2.59
CA ASN A 97 -6.24 -18.20 -1.21
C ASN A 97 -6.20 -16.81 -0.56
N HIS A 98 -7.16 -16.53 0.30
CA HIS A 98 -7.32 -15.23 0.98
C HIS A 98 -6.09 -14.75 1.77
N ALA A 99 -5.03 -15.53 1.80
CA ALA A 99 -3.79 -15.30 2.55
C ALA A 99 -2.73 -14.48 1.80
N GLU A 100 -2.81 -14.36 0.47
CA GLU A 100 -1.75 -13.73 -0.32
C GLU A 100 -2.07 -12.29 -0.70
N THR A 101 -1.06 -11.44 -0.68
CA THR A 101 -1.11 -10.08 -1.23
C THR A 101 -0.27 -10.00 -2.49
N LYS A 102 -0.69 -9.17 -3.45
CA LYS A 102 0.19 -8.75 -4.55
C LYS A 102 1.30 -7.89 -3.97
N ASP A 103 2.45 -7.95 -4.58
CA ASP A 103 3.63 -7.15 -4.27
C ASP A 103 3.63 -5.76 -4.95
N TYR A 104 2.49 -5.35 -5.48
CA TYR A 104 2.27 -4.04 -6.10
C TYR A 104 0.86 -3.54 -5.82
N ILE A 105 0.65 -2.23 -5.98
CA ILE A 105 -0.67 -1.61 -5.87
C ILE A 105 -1.27 -1.51 -7.26
N ALA A 106 -2.34 -2.26 -7.51
CA ALA A 106 -2.99 -2.29 -8.82
C ALA A 106 -3.62 -0.92 -9.16
N GLY A 107 -3.48 -0.50 -10.42
CA GLY A 107 -4.00 0.79 -10.92
C GLY A 107 -5.50 0.98 -10.71
N ASN A 108 -6.28 -0.10 -10.70
CA ASN A 108 -7.71 -0.03 -10.41
C ASN A 108 -8.03 0.43 -8.97
N LYS A 109 -7.13 0.20 -7.99
CA LYS A 109 -7.29 0.71 -6.62
C LYS A 109 -7.05 2.22 -6.56
N VAL A 110 -6.08 2.71 -7.32
CA VAL A 110 -5.81 4.15 -7.48
C VAL A 110 -6.95 4.81 -8.25
N LEU A 111 -7.43 4.17 -9.31
CA LEU A 111 -8.61 4.64 -10.06
C LEU A 111 -9.84 4.73 -9.16
N GLY A 112 -10.06 3.73 -8.29
CA GLY A 112 -11.14 3.75 -7.31
C GLY A 112 -11.04 4.89 -6.29
N LEU A 113 -9.82 5.27 -5.88
CA LEU A 113 -9.57 6.43 -5.03
C LEU A 113 -9.98 7.73 -5.76
N ILE A 114 -9.53 7.90 -7.00
CA ILE A 114 -9.86 9.07 -7.83
C ILE A 114 -11.37 9.13 -8.09
N ALA A 115 -12.00 7.99 -8.40
CA ALA A 115 -13.45 7.90 -8.59
C ALA A 115 -14.24 8.34 -7.35
N GLY A 116 -13.78 7.91 -6.17
CA GLY A 116 -14.38 8.32 -4.90
C GLY A 116 -14.29 9.83 -4.66
N ALA A 117 -13.18 10.45 -5.06
CA ALA A 117 -12.97 11.89 -4.94
C ALA A 117 -13.77 12.71 -5.97
N LEU A 118 -13.93 12.20 -7.18
CA LEU A 118 -14.69 12.85 -8.27
C LEU A 118 -16.20 12.76 -8.09
N GLY A 119 -16.69 11.68 -7.46
CA GLY A 119 -18.09 11.31 -7.45
C GLY A 119 -18.54 10.57 -8.72
N SER A 120 -19.63 9.80 -8.62
CA SER A 120 -20.04 8.82 -9.64
C SER A 120 -20.31 9.42 -11.04
N ALA A 121 -21.00 10.57 -11.12
CA ALA A 121 -21.35 11.17 -12.42
C ALA A 121 -20.11 11.67 -13.17
N SER A 122 -19.22 12.41 -12.50
CA SER A 122 -18.00 12.92 -13.09
C SER A 122 -17.02 11.80 -13.48
N TYR A 123 -16.99 10.73 -12.69
CA TYR A 123 -16.19 9.54 -12.99
C TYR A 123 -16.70 8.81 -14.24
N GLN A 124 -18.02 8.60 -14.37
CA GLN A 124 -18.61 7.95 -15.55
C GLN A 124 -18.33 8.73 -16.82
N GLU A 125 -18.49 10.06 -16.79
CA GLU A 125 -18.16 10.93 -17.93
C GLU A 125 -16.69 10.80 -18.33
N MET A 126 -15.77 10.80 -17.36
CA MET A 126 -14.34 10.69 -17.58
C MET A 126 -13.97 9.35 -18.22
N MET A 127 -14.57 8.25 -17.73
CA MET A 127 -14.24 6.88 -18.18
C MET A 127 -14.90 6.52 -19.51
N SER A 128 -16.04 7.13 -19.85
CA SER A 128 -16.76 6.82 -21.11
C SER A 128 -15.97 7.15 -22.37
N LYS A 129 -14.97 8.02 -22.26
CA LYS A 129 -14.11 8.48 -23.38
C LYS A 129 -12.77 7.74 -23.46
N GLU A 130 -12.50 6.79 -22.56
CA GLU A 130 -11.24 6.04 -22.47
C GLU A 130 -9.96 6.90 -22.44
N ASP A 131 -10.10 8.16 -22.00
CA ASP A 131 -9.02 9.17 -22.04
C ASP A 131 -8.12 9.15 -20.79
N VAL A 132 -8.35 8.21 -19.86
CA VAL A 132 -7.58 8.11 -18.62
C VAL A 132 -7.06 6.69 -18.42
N ILE A 133 -5.75 6.55 -18.29
CA ILE A 133 -5.08 5.30 -17.99
C ILE A 133 -4.32 5.45 -16.68
N VAL A 134 -4.61 4.58 -15.72
CA VAL A 134 -3.88 4.52 -14.44
C VAL A 134 -3.04 3.25 -14.41
N THR A 135 -1.74 3.39 -14.34
CA THR A 135 -0.82 2.24 -14.27
C THR A 135 -0.79 1.64 -12.87
N ASN A 136 -0.27 0.42 -12.76
CA ASN A 136 0.09 -0.12 -11.45
C ASN A 136 1.19 0.72 -10.81
N ALA A 137 1.14 0.83 -9.48
CA ALA A 137 2.22 1.40 -8.70
C ALA A 137 3.17 0.28 -8.23
N TYR A 138 4.44 0.45 -8.52
CA TYR A 138 5.52 -0.45 -8.12
C TYR A 138 6.40 0.22 -7.08
N ILE A 139 7.13 -0.60 -6.32
CA ILE A 139 8.05 -0.12 -5.28
C ILE A 139 8.97 0.99 -5.80
N CYS A 140 9.23 1.98 -4.98
CA CYS A 140 10.20 3.05 -5.26
C CYS A 140 11.48 2.82 -4.48
N MET A 141 12.61 3.09 -5.12
CA MET A 141 13.93 3.14 -4.52
C MET A 141 14.52 4.53 -4.75
N ASP A 142 14.97 5.20 -3.69
CA ASP A 142 15.49 6.58 -3.75
C ASP A 142 14.53 7.58 -4.42
N GLY A 143 13.21 7.41 -4.22
CA GLY A 143 12.18 8.26 -4.84
C GLY A 143 11.84 7.92 -6.29
N GLU A 144 12.54 6.98 -6.93
CA GLU A 144 12.26 6.54 -8.29
C GLU A 144 11.50 5.21 -8.31
N ARG A 145 10.50 5.14 -9.18
CA ARG A 145 9.72 3.93 -9.41
C ARG A 145 10.57 2.85 -10.07
N CYS A 146 10.62 1.67 -9.47
CA CYS A 146 11.21 0.48 -10.07
C CYS A 146 10.28 -0.11 -11.15
N ILE A 147 10.85 -0.95 -12.00
CA ILE A 147 10.13 -1.73 -12.99
C ILE A 147 10.15 -3.21 -12.60
N PRO A 148 9.10 -3.99 -12.90
CA PRO A 148 9.12 -5.42 -12.68
C PRO A 148 10.30 -6.08 -13.40
N GLY A 149 10.93 -7.03 -12.76
CA GLY A 149 12.00 -7.84 -13.33
C GLY A 149 11.50 -8.60 -14.56
N ARG A 150 12.27 -8.54 -15.62
CA ARG A 150 11.94 -9.25 -16.87
C ARG A 150 12.34 -10.71 -16.77
N ILE A 151 11.50 -11.60 -17.28
CA ILE A 151 11.78 -13.05 -17.34
C ILE A 151 13.05 -13.34 -18.15
N SER A 152 13.37 -12.47 -19.14
CA SER A 152 14.57 -12.58 -19.95
C SER A 152 15.88 -12.34 -19.20
N LEU A 153 15.81 -11.75 -18.00
CA LEU A 153 16.99 -11.51 -17.18
C LEU A 153 17.47 -12.80 -16.54
N GLN A 154 18.71 -13.15 -16.84
CA GLN A 154 19.37 -14.31 -16.27
C GLN A 154 20.66 -13.90 -15.60
N LYS A 155 21.12 -14.75 -14.72
CA LYS A 155 22.41 -14.67 -14.04
C LYS A 155 23.20 -15.94 -14.25
N GLU A 156 24.51 -15.85 -14.19
CA GLU A 156 25.36 -17.03 -14.16
C GLU A 156 25.11 -17.84 -12.89
N LYS A 157 24.95 -19.15 -13.04
CA LYS A 157 24.54 -20.03 -11.94
C LYS A 157 25.63 -20.14 -10.86
N ASP A 158 26.85 -20.28 -11.26
CA ASP A 158 27.96 -20.56 -10.36
C ASP A 158 28.68 -19.30 -9.86
N GLN A 159 28.69 -18.22 -10.68
CA GLN A 159 29.34 -16.96 -10.36
C GLN A 159 28.41 -15.76 -10.65
N PRO A 160 27.31 -15.59 -9.90
CA PRO A 160 26.33 -14.54 -10.21
C PRO A 160 26.78 -13.13 -9.82
N TYR A 161 27.90 -12.98 -9.10
CA TYR A 161 28.40 -11.69 -8.63
C TYR A 161 29.78 -11.39 -9.21
N ASN A 162 30.02 -10.10 -9.51
CA ASN A 162 31.34 -9.64 -9.90
C ASN A 162 32.28 -9.51 -8.67
N GLU A 163 33.55 -9.13 -8.90
CA GLU A 163 34.56 -8.94 -7.86
C GLU A 163 34.14 -7.88 -6.81
N LYS A 164 33.22 -6.97 -7.15
CA LYS A 164 32.67 -5.92 -6.25
C LYS A 164 31.44 -6.39 -5.49
N GLY A 165 30.98 -7.65 -5.69
CA GLY A 165 29.77 -8.16 -5.09
C GLY A 165 28.47 -7.66 -5.74
N GLU A 166 28.53 -7.10 -6.94
CA GLU A 166 27.35 -6.67 -7.69
C GLU A 166 26.81 -7.82 -8.53
N LEU A 167 25.47 -7.97 -8.55
CA LEU A 167 24.78 -9.01 -9.31
C LEU A 167 24.94 -8.74 -10.82
N MET A 168 25.50 -9.69 -11.55
CA MET A 168 25.69 -9.64 -12.98
C MET A 168 24.45 -10.20 -13.68
N LEU A 169 23.83 -9.38 -14.52
CA LEU A 169 22.61 -9.73 -15.23
C LEU A 169 22.83 -9.67 -16.74
N GLU A 170 22.37 -10.71 -17.43
CA GLU A 170 22.31 -10.77 -18.88
C GLU A 170 20.86 -10.77 -19.34
N ASP A 171 20.52 -9.93 -20.29
CA ASP A 171 19.21 -9.93 -20.88
C ASP A 171 19.21 -10.81 -22.14
N MET A 172 18.66 -11.99 -22.02
CA MET A 172 18.64 -12.99 -23.10
C MET A 172 17.85 -12.55 -24.34
N LEU A 173 17.06 -11.48 -24.26
CA LEU A 173 16.42 -10.89 -25.44
C LEU A 173 17.41 -10.26 -26.43
N TYR A 174 18.56 -9.84 -25.94
CA TYR A 174 19.59 -9.18 -26.78
C TYR A 174 20.66 -10.15 -27.25
N GLY A 175 20.49 -11.47 -27.02
CA GLY A 175 21.40 -12.50 -27.50
C GLY A 175 22.84 -12.35 -27.00
N PRO A 176 23.06 -12.21 -25.69
CA PRO A 176 24.41 -12.10 -25.13
C PRO A 176 25.21 -13.37 -25.45
N ASP A 177 26.51 -13.22 -25.62
CA ASP A 177 27.41 -14.37 -25.78
C ASP A 177 27.56 -15.05 -24.42
N VAL A 178 26.86 -16.16 -24.25
CA VAL A 178 26.86 -16.98 -23.03
C VAL A 178 27.42 -18.38 -23.27
N GLN A 179 28.16 -18.56 -24.37
CA GLN A 179 28.83 -19.83 -24.64
C GLN A 179 29.73 -20.16 -23.44
N ASP A 180 29.69 -21.40 -23.02
CA ASP A 180 30.43 -21.92 -21.83
C ASP A 180 29.95 -21.44 -20.45
N ARG A 181 28.88 -20.63 -20.36
CA ARG A 181 28.29 -20.22 -19.06
C ARG A 181 26.93 -20.89 -18.83
N GLN A 182 26.76 -21.45 -17.65
CA GLN A 182 25.44 -21.96 -17.24
C GLN A 182 24.58 -20.80 -16.70
N MET A 183 23.52 -20.47 -17.43
CA MET A 183 22.62 -19.40 -17.08
C MET A 183 21.42 -19.94 -16.28
N ALA A 184 20.91 -19.13 -15.37
CA ALA A 184 19.70 -19.40 -14.59
C ALA A 184 18.83 -18.15 -14.49
N PRO A 185 17.51 -18.30 -14.32
CA PRO A 185 16.64 -17.16 -14.09
C PRO A 185 17.16 -16.30 -12.94
N ALA A 186 17.20 -14.99 -13.13
CA ALA A 186 17.73 -14.06 -12.13
C ALA A 186 16.88 -14.04 -10.84
N GLY A 187 15.57 -14.32 -10.92
CA GLY A 187 14.65 -14.32 -9.79
C GLY A 187 14.52 -12.95 -9.15
N ILE A 188 14.42 -11.91 -9.97
CA ILE A 188 14.37 -10.52 -9.53
C ILE A 188 12.93 -10.03 -9.61
N ASP A 189 12.42 -9.50 -8.50
CA ASP A 189 11.08 -8.93 -8.46
C ASP A 189 11.01 -7.57 -9.14
N TYR A 190 11.93 -6.66 -8.79
CA TYR A 190 11.98 -5.30 -9.31
C TYR A 190 13.40 -4.80 -9.53
N LEU A 191 13.55 -3.89 -10.49
CA LEU A 191 14.80 -3.18 -10.79
C LEU A 191 14.58 -1.68 -10.86
N ASP A 192 15.53 -0.91 -10.35
CA ASP A 192 15.59 0.53 -10.59
C ASP A 192 16.27 0.84 -11.94
N LYS A 193 16.36 2.13 -12.30
CA LYS A 193 17.05 2.58 -13.52
C LYS A 193 18.56 2.29 -13.55
N LYS A 194 19.15 2.01 -12.39
CA LYS A 194 20.58 1.67 -12.25
C LYS A 194 20.81 0.16 -12.16
N ASN A 195 19.79 -0.64 -12.48
CA ASN A 195 19.79 -2.09 -12.38
C ASN A 195 20.01 -2.62 -10.94
N ARG A 196 19.70 -1.82 -9.91
CA ARG A 196 19.70 -2.31 -8.52
C ARG A 196 18.42 -3.06 -8.26
N VAL A 197 18.54 -4.18 -7.57
CA VAL A 197 17.40 -5.04 -7.24
C VAL A 197 16.62 -4.46 -6.07
N ALA A 198 15.30 -4.44 -6.20
CA ALA A 198 14.37 -4.11 -5.13
C ALA A 198 13.38 -5.26 -4.93
N ALA A 199 12.96 -5.45 -3.69
CA ALA A 199 11.89 -6.38 -3.32
C ALA A 199 10.89 -5.65 -2.43
N VAL A 200 9.67 -6.16 -2.39
CA VAL A 200 8.61 -5.62 -1.54
C VAL A 200 8.57 -6.40 -0.24
N ASP A 201 8.69 -5.70 0.87
CA ASP A 201 8.56 -6.31 2.19
C ASP A 201 7.10 -6.62 2.48
N THR A 202 6.84 -7.87 2.84
CA THR A 202 5.52 -8.34 3.23
C THR A 202 5.54 -8.90 4.65
N GLN A 203 4.38 -8.85 5.31
CA GLN A 203 4.21 -9.40 6.63
C GLN A 203 2.96 -10.26 6.71
N ILE A 204 2.98 -11.24 7.61
CA ILE A 204 1.84 -12.10 7.87
C ILE A 204 1.32 -11.80 9.28
N SER A 205 0.02 -11.51 9.37
CA SER A 205 -0.69 -11.37 10.62
C SER A 205 -1.69 -12.51 10.81
N TYR A 206 -1.85 -12.96 12.04
CA TYR A 206 -2.74 -14.05 12.38
C TYR A 206 -3.96 -13.51 13.12
N HIS A 207 -5.13 -13.89 12.65
CA HIS A 207 -6.40 -13.43 13.17
C HIS A 207 -7.27 -14.63 13.56
N HIS A 208 -8.17 -14.40 14.49
CA HIS A 208 -9.20 -15.36 14.81
C HIS A 208 -10.56 -14.65 14.97
N GLN A 209 -11.56 -15.25 14.41
CA GLN A 209 -12.95 -14.87 14.62
C GLN A 209 -13.50 -15.73 15.75
N ARG A 210 -14.12 -15.09 16.73
CA ARG A 210 -14.81 -15.81 17.81
C ARG A 210 -16.12 -16.40 17.29
N PRO A 211 -16.58 -17.52 17.88
CA PRO A 211 -17.92 -18.04 17.61
C PRO A 211 -18.99 -16.97 17.86
N GLN A 212 -20.14 -17.12 17.22
CA GLN A 212 -21.29 -16.24 17.46
C GLN A 212 -21.74 -16.33 18.91
N ASP A 213 -21.68 -17.51 19.49
CA ASP A 213 -21.82 -17.70 20.94
C ASP A 213 -20.52 -17.29 21.65
N LYS A 214 -20.53 -16.08 22.18
CA LYS A 214 -19.38 -15.48 22.90
C LYS A 214 -19.06 -16.16 24.24
N SER A 215 -19.84 -17.17 24.67
CA SER A 215 -19.55 -17.98 25.85
C SER A 215 -18.28 -18.82 25.67
N ILE A 216 -17.95 -19.15 24.41
CA ILE A 216 -16.71 -19.85 24.05
C ILE A 216 -15.58 -18.81 23.96
N GLY A 217 -14.62 -18.91 24.85
CA GLY A 217 -13.55 -17.91 25.00
C GLY A 217 -12.46 -17.92 23.93
N HIS A 218 -12.48 -18.86 22.97
CA HIS A 218 -11.45 -19.00 21.91
C HIS A 218 -12.08 -19.57 20.62
N ALA A 219 -11.41 -19.33 19.51
CA ALA A 219 -11.79 -19.92 18.24
C ALA A 219 -11.49 -21.42 18.24
N THR A 220 -12.49 -22.23 17.91
CA THR A 220 -12.37 -23.69 17.85
C THR A 220 -11.79 -24.16 16.53
N GLY A 221 -11.82 -23.29 15.51
CA GLY A 221 -11.49 -23.64 14.12
C GLY A 221 -12.63 -24.36 13.39
N ASN A 222 -13.77 -24.56 14.06
CA ASN A 222 -14.95 -25.15 13.46
C ASN A 222 -15.79 -24.05 12.77
N THR A 223 -16.05 -24.22 11.48
CA THR A 223 -16.84 -23.27 10.67
C THR A 223 -18.34 -23.32 11.01
N GLU A 224 -18.82 -24.40 11.60
CA GLU A 224 -20.22 -24.55 11.98
C GLU A 224 -20.64 -23.62 13.12
N ASP A 225 -19.72 -23.32 14.06
CA ASP A 225 -19.96 -22.36 15.15
C ASP A 225 -19.62 -20.92 14.76
N GLY A 226 -19.21 -20.67 13.51
CA GLY A 226 -18.82 -19.35 13.03
C GLY A 226 -17.44 -18.90 13.50
N SER A 227 -16.65 -19.78 14.13
CA SER A 227 -15.28 -19.48 14.51
C SER A 227 -14.31 -19.78 13.37
N SER A 228 -13.30 -18.97 13.20
CA SER A 228 -12.23 -19.23 12.23
C SER A 228 -10.89 -18.68 12.72
N PHE A 229 -9.84 -19.40 12.35
CA PHE A 229 -8.47 -18.92 12.47
C PHE A 229 -7.94 -18.73 11.05
N TYR A 230 -7.44 -17.54 10.76
CA TYR A 230 -6.95 -17.21 9.43
C TYR A 230 -5.73 -16.29 9.49
N GLN A 231 -4.98 -16.29 8.42
CA GLN A 231 -3.83 -15.41 8.24
C GLN A 231 -4.11 -14.39 7.14
N LEU A 232 -3.54 -13.22 7.28
CA LEU A 232 -3.56 -12.16 6.27
C LEU A 232 -2.12 -11.79 5.94
N CYS A 233 -1.78 -11.88 4.65
CA CYS A 233 -0.54 -11.36 4.13
C CYS A 233 -0.77 -9.92 3.65
N SER A 234 0.11 -9.01 4.03
CA SER A 234 0.04 -7.59 3.68
C SER A 234 1.40 -7.06 3.28
N ILE A 235 1.42 -6.03 2.43
CA ILE A 235 2.62 -5.23 2.19
C ILE A 235 2.91 -4.46 3.48
N SER A 236 4.14 -4.50 3.96
CA SER A 236 4.56 -3.83 5.19
C SER A 236 4.48 -2.30 5.06
N ALA A 237 4.21 -1.61 6.16
CA ALA A 237 4.24 -0.16 6.22
C ALA A 237 5.66 0.41 5.99
N GLY A 238 5.75 1.71 5.71
CA GLY A 238 7.02 2.40 5.52
C GLY A 238 7.59 2.36 4.10
N GLN A 239 6.92 1.66 3.18
CA GLN A 239 7.34 1.56 1.78
C GLN A 239 6.61 2.58 0.91
N THR A 240 7.27 3.02 -0.16
CA THR A 240 6.72 3.95 -1.14
C THR A 240 6.53 3.25 -2.49
N PHE A 241 5.39 3.46 -3.12
CA PHE A 241 5.05 2.94 -4.44
C PHE A 241 4.76 4.09 -5.40
N GLY A 242 5.21 3.97 -6.64
CA GLY A 242 5.02 4.98 -7.68
C GLY A 242 4.33 4.44 -8.91
N GLY A 243 3.55 5.29 -9.56
CA GLY A 243 2.86 4.96 -10.81
C GLY A 243 2.57 6.21 -11.64
N TYR A 244 1.86 6.01 -12.74
CA TYR A 244 1.54 7.08 -13.68
C TYR A 244 0.05 7.11 -13.99
N ILE A 245 -0.47 8.33 -14.17
CA ILE A 245 -1.80 8.58 -14.73
C ILE A 245 -1.61 9.30 -16.05
N TYR A 246 -2.10 8.71 -17.12
CA TYR A 246 -2.16 9.33 -18.43
C TYR A 246 -3.53 9.94 -18.62
N ALA A 247 -3.58 11.22 -18.94
CA ALA A 247 -4.83 11.91 -19.13
C ALA A 247 -4.67 13.13 -20.07
N ASN A 248 -5.73 13.46 -20.82
CA ASN A 248 -5.80 14.73 -21.50
C ASN A 248 -5.86 15.90 -20.50
N ARG A 249 -5.69 17.14 -20.97
CA ARG A 249 -5.63 18.32 -20.11
C ARG A 249 -6.86 18.45 -19.20
N GLN A 250 -8.06 18.30 -19.76
CA GLN A 250 -9.31 18.47 -19.03
C GLN A 250 -9.45 17.45 -17.90
N ASN A 251 -9.17 16.18 -18.17
CA ASN A 251 -9.24 15.12 -17.18
C ASN A 251 -8.11 15.22 -16.15
N ALA A 252 -6.92 15.66 -16.56
CA ALA A 252 -5.82 15.93 -15.62
C ALA A 252 -6.19 17.02 -14.62
N GLU A 253 -6.77 18.14 -15.07
CA GLU A 253 -7.25 19.22 -14.19
C GLU A 253 -8.31 18.71 -13.19
N ARG A 254 -9.29 17.93 -13.66
CA ARG A 254 -10.32 17.31 -12.81
C ARG A 254 -9.71 16.38 -11.75
N ILE A 255 -8.75 15.55 -12.14
CA ILE A 255 -8.05 14.63 -11.23
C ILE A 255 -7.27 15.42 -10.17
N LEU A 256 -6.51 16.44 -10.56
CA LEU A 256 -5.76 17.28 -9.63
C LEU A 256 -6.68 17.95 -8.60
N GLU A 257 -7.82 18.47 -9.05
CA GLU A 257 -8.82 19.10 -8.17
C GLU A 257 -9.47 18.10 -7.22
N ALA A 258 -9.76 16.90 -7.71
CA ALA A 258 -10.32 15.83 -6.88
C ALA A 258 -9.34 15.37 -5.81
N VAL A 259 -8.07 15.16 -6.19
CA VAL A 259 -7.02 14.69 -5.27
C VAL A 259 -6.72 15.72 -4.19
N LYS A 260 -6.79 17.02 -4.48
CA LYS A 260 -6.65 18.09 -3.46
C LYS A 260 -7.67 18.00 -2.32
N LYS A 261 -8.84 17.44 -2.59
CA LYS A 261 -9.94 17.33 -1.62
C LYS A 261 -9.88 16.03 -0.79
N LEU A 262 -8.90 15.17 -1.06
CA LEU A 262 -8.75 13.92 -0.32
C LEU A 262 -8.34 14.23 1.12
N GLY A 263 -9.05 13.62 2.07
CA GLY A 263 -8.68 13.62 3.47
C GLY A 263 -7.79 12.41 3.83
N ASP A 264 -8.09 11.76 4.94
CA ASP A 264 -7.41 10.53 5.31
C ASP A 264 -7.74 9.41 4.32
N ILE A 265 -6.71 8.92 3.67
CA ILE A 265 -6.83 7.95 2.59
C ILE A 265 -6.58 6.54 3.12
N ARG A 266 -7.50 5.64 2.79
CA ARG A 266 -7.34 4.21 3.03
C ARG A 266 -7.63 3.41 1.76
N MET A 267 -6.76 2.47 1.44
CA MET A 267 -6.91 1.61 0.26
C MET A 267 -6.67 0.13 0.59
N GLY A 268 -7.08 -0.73 -0.33
CA GLY A 268 -6.91 -2.18 -0.18
C GLY A 268 -8.05 -2.85 0.57
N TYR A 269 -7.81 -4.10 0.98
CA TYR A 269 -8.73 -4.88 1.78
C TYR A 269 -8.53 -4.58 3.27
N GLY A 270 -9.58 -4.71 4.08
CA GLY A 270 -9.51 -4.47 5.53
C GLY A 270 -9.31 -3.00 5.92
N ARG A 271 -9.58 -2.06 5.01
CA ARG A 271 -9.40 -0.61 5.22
C ARG A 271 -10.24 0.01 6.35
N SER A 272 -11.19 -0.72 6.89
CA SER A 272 -11.98 -0.32 8.07
C SER A 272 -11.34 -0.72 9.40
N SER A 273 -10.22 -1.45 9.35
CA SER A 273 -9.44 -1.88 10.51
C SER A 273 -8.05 -1.22 10.51
N GLU A 274 -7.01 -1.97 10.92
CA GLU A 274 -5.63 -1.48 11.00
C GLU A 274 -4.93 -1.31 9.63
N PHE A 275 -5.53 -1.83 8.55
CA PHE A 275 -4.91 -1.83 7.22
C PHE A 275 -5.25 -0.61 6.38
N GLY A 276 -4.38 -0.32 5.42
CA GLY A 276 -4.68 0.51 4.26
C GLY A 276 -4.47 2.01 4.41
N ALA A 277 -4.00 2.52 5.55
CA ALA A 277 -3.70 3.93 5.69
C ALA A 277 -2.50 4.33 4.84
N VAL A 278 -2.67 5.31 3.97
CA VAL A 278 -1.64 5.75 3.02
C VAL A 278 -1.62 7.27 2.89
N ASP A 279 -0.47 7.80 2.46
CA ASP A 279 -0.39 9.15 1.90
C ASP A 279 -0.26 9.01 0.39
N PHE A 280 -1.13 9.71 -0.34
CA PHE A 280 -1.16 9.73 -1.81
C PHE A 280 -0.79 11.12 -2.30
N GLN A 281 0.11 11.20 -3.28
CA GLN A 281 0.58 12.48 -3.81
C GLN A 281 0.69 12.39 -5.34
N ILE A 282 0.49 13.53 -6.02
CA ILE A 282 0.83 13.72 -7.43
C ILE A 282 2.01 14.69 -7.47
N ASP A 283 3.19 14.15 -7.78
CA ASP A 283 4.46 14.86 -7.59
C ASP A 283 4.85 15.70 -8.79
N SER A 284 4.64 15.18 -10.00
CA SER A 284 5.11 15.82 -11.21
C SER A 284 4.25 15.51 -12.43
N VAL A 285 4.38 16.34 -13.45
CA VAL A 285 3.76 16.15 -14.76
C VAL A 285 4.80 16.20 -15.86
N GLN A 286 4.69 15.28 -16.80
CA GLN A 286 5.48 15.27 -18.02
C GLN A 286 4.55 15.29 -19.22
N LYS A 287 5.00 15.92 -20.33
CA LYS A 287 4.32 15.82 -21.61
C LYS A 287 4.51 14.41 -22.14
N VAL A 288 3.43 13.78 -22.57
CA VAL A 288 3.54 12.55 -23.36
C VAL A 288 3.98 12.95 -24.77
N GLU A 289 5.22 12.62 -25.12
CA GLU A 289 5.62 12.66 -26.51
C GLU A 289 4.92 11.50 -27.23
N GLU A 290 4.20 11.78 -28.28
CA GLU A 290 3.72 10.76 -29.21
C GLU A 290 4.94 10.05 -29.81
N LYS A 291 5.41 9.01 -29.15
CA LYS A 291 6.27 8.05 -29.81
C LYS A 291 5.40 7.41 -30.87
N GLU A 292 5.68 7.72 -32.14
CA GLU A 292 5.11 7.04 -33.29
C GLU A 292 4.91 5.57 -32.94
N LYS A 293 3.67 5.11 -33.09
CA LYS A 293 3.31 3.69 -32.95
C LYS A 293 4.10 2.90 -33.98
N ARG A 294 5.33 2.54 -33.66
CA ARG A 294 6.05 1.49 -34.40
C ARG A 294 5.52 0.14 -33.90
N ILE A 295 4.30 -0.17 -34.34
CA ILE A 295 3.87 -1.56 -34.45
C ILE A 295 4.28 -1.96 -35.87
N LYS A 296 5.39 -2.65 -35.98
CA LYS A 296 5.67 -3.49 -37.16
C LYS A 296 5.42 -4.91 -36.76
#